data_8ea53c610d8a295cf505548b98b45c21
#
_entry.id   8ea53c610d8a295cf505548b98b45c21
#
_cell.length_a   1.000
_cell.length_b   1.000
_cell.length_c   1.000
_cell.angle_alpha   90.00
_cell.angle_beta   90.00
_cell.angle_gamma   90.00
#
_symmetry.space_group_name_H-M   'P 1'
#
loop_
_entity.id
_entity.type
_entity.pdbx_description
1 polymer ?
#
loop_
_entity_poly.entity_id
_entity_poly.type
_entity_poly.pdbx_seq_one_letter_code
_entity_poly.pdbx_strand_id
1 'polypeptide(L)'
;MTEHKETIFIVDQVTPKPGQAKAFLDTYMARYAPAARERGMTLVHQWVSPPMWLDDQSNTLTIIWTVKGAPAWWAMSHQGRRNPEVAGFWDSIKPMIVSRHRSFSSEVADLESLADV
;
A
#
# COMPACT_ATOMS: atom_id res chain seq x y z
N MET A 1 -12.84 -18.67 -21.86
CA MET A 1 -13.21 -17.25 -21.85
C MET A 1 -12.59 -16.56 -20.64
N THR A 2 -11.87 -15.51 -20.86
CA THR A 2 -11.25 -14.77 -19.77
C THR A 2 -12.15 -13.63 -19.35
N GLU A 3 -12.52 -13.61 -18.09
CA GLU A 3 -13.21 -12.47 -17.52
C GLU A 3 -12.23 -11.33 -17.31
N HIS A 4 -12.59 -10.16 -17.83
CA HIS A 4 -11.86 -8.96 -17.49
C HIS A 4 -12.25 -8.51 -16.09
N LYS A 5 -11.27 -8.36 -15.21
CA LYS A 5 -11.47 -7.77 -13.88
C LYS A 5 -10.71 -6.47 -13.82
N GLU A 6 -11.39 -5.45 -13.39
CA GLU A 6 -10.79 -4.14 -13.20
C GLU A 6 -9.69 -4.22 -12.15
N THR A 7 -8.61 -3.48 -12.37
CA THR A 7 -7.52 -3.38 -11.41
C THR A 7 -7.71 -2.15 -10.54
N ILE A 8 -7.70 -2.35 -9.24
CA ILE A 8 -7.70 -1.24 -8.28
C ILE A 8 -6.29 -1.15 -7.71
N PHE A 9 -5.70 0.04 -7.82
CA PHE A 9 -4.36 0.32 -7.31
C PHE A 9 -4.49 0.94 -5.92
N ILE A 10 -3.77 0.37 -4.97
CA ILE A 10 -3.69 0.88 -3.60
C ILE A 10 -2.34 1.56 -3.49
N VAL A 11 -2.35 2.88 -3.35
CA VAL A 11 -1.13 3.70 -3.38
C VAL A 11 -0.84 4.20 -1.98
N ASP A 12 0.23 3.71 -1.38
CA ASP A 12 0.73 4.18 -0.10
C ASP A 12 1.88 5.14 -0.34
N GLN A 13 1.73 6.39 0.11
CA GLN A 13 2.83 7.35 0.15
C GLN A 13 3.20 7.59 1.60
N VAL A 14 4.45 7.33 1.94
CA VAL A 14 4.95 7.45 3.30
C VAL A 14 6.20 8.31 3.29
N THR A 15 6.24 9.29 4.17
CA THR A 15 7.44 10.09 4.40
C THR A 15 7.98 9.73 5.79
N PRO A 16 8.96 8.83 5.87
CA PRO A 16 9.59 8.51 7.14
C PRO A 16 10.42 9.69 7.65
N LYS A 17 10.76 9.67 8.93
CA LYS A 17 11.65 10.67 9.50
C LYS A 17 13.03 10.62 8.85
N PRO A 18 13.82 11.71 8.91
CA PRO A 18 15.13 11.76 8.29
C PRO A 18 15.97 10.54 8.61
N GLY A 19 16.55 9.93 7.58
CA GLY A 19 17.41 8.76 7.71
C GLY A 19 16.69 7.44 7.99
N GLN A 20 15.36 7.43 8.09
CA GLN A 20 14.60 6.25 8.51
C GLN A 20 13.93 5.48 7.36
N ALA A 21 14.05 5.96 6.12
CA ALA A 21 13.26 5.40 5.02
C ALA A 21 13.59 3.93 4.73
N LYS A 22 14.86 3.58 4.72
CA LYS A 22 15.26 2.19 4.44
C LYS A 22 14.81 1.27 5.57
N ALA A 23 14.99 1.68 6.83
CA ALA A 23 14.54 0.90 7.98
C ALA A 23 13.03 0.73 7.99
N PHE A 24 12.28 1.80 7.63
CA PHE A 24 10.84 1.72 7.49
C PHE A 24 10.45 0.70 6.44
N LEU A 25 11.05 0.79 5.24
CA LEU A 25 10.69 -0.12 4.15
C LEU A 25 10.98 -1.58 4.52
N ASP A 26 12.12 -1.84 5.16
CA ASP A 26 12.47 -3.18 5.61
C ASP A 26 11.42 -3.73 6.58
N THR A 27 10.98 -2.90 7.54
CA THR A 27 9.94 -3.28 8.50
C THR A 27 8.58 -3.50 7.81
N TYR A 28 8.23 -2.62 6.88
CA TYR A 28 7.01 -2.74 6.10
C TYR A 28 6.97 -4.06 5.33
N MET A 29 8.07 -4.41 4.67
CA MET A 29 8.15 -5.64 3.89
C MET A 29 8.17 -6.89 4.77
N ALA A 30 8.73 -6.80 5.98
CA ALA A 30 8.79 -7.95 6.88
C ALA A 30 7.47 -8.19 7.62
N ARG A 31 6.76 -7.14 7.98
CA ARG A 31 5.58 -7.24 8.85
C ARG A 31 4.25 -6.98 8.14
N TYR A 32 4.18 -5.94 7.30
CA TYR A 32 2.93 -5.57 6.64
C TYR A 32 2.68 -6.38 5.38
N ALA A 33 3.71 -6.55 4.55
CA ALA A 33 3.53 -7.18 3.24
C ALA A 33 2.96 -8.59 3.30
N PRO A 34 3.38 -9.48 4.23
CA PRO A 34 2.78 -10.81 4.28
C PRO A 34 1.27 -10.78 4.53
N ALA A 35 0.80 -9.93 5.45
CA ALA A 35 -0.62 -9.79 5.74
C ALA A 35 -1.38 -9.20 4.56
N ALA A 36 -0.77 -8.25 3.84
CA ALA A 36 -1.36 -7.68 2.65
C ALA A 36 -1.55 -8.74 1.56
N ARG A 37 -0.55 -9.59 1.35
CA ARG A 37 -0.64 -10.69 0.39
C ARG A 37 -1.73 -11.69 0.76
N GLU A 38 -1.88 -11.98 2.03
CA GLU A 38 -2.95 -12.88 2.51
C GLU A 38 -4.34 -12.31 2.21
N ARG A 39 -4.47 -10.99 2.18
CA ARG A 39 -5.73 -10.31 1.84
C ARG A 39 -5.96 -10.17 0.34
N GLY A 40 -5.09 -10.77 -0.48
CA GLY A 40 -5.23 -10.74 -1.94
C GLY A 40 -4.57 -9.55 -2.63
N MET A 41 -3.72 -8.81 -1.93
CA MET A 41 -2.99 -7.70 -2.53
C MET A 41 -1.72 -8.20 -3.22
N THR A 42 -1.43 -7.64 -4.40
CA THR A 42 -0.21 -7.93 -5.15
C THR A 42 0.65 -6.67 -5.20
N LEU A 43 1.90 -6.79 -4.78
CA LEU A 43 2.85 -5.68 -4.82
C LEU A 43 3.34 -5.49 -6.25
N VAL A 44 3.22 -4.28 -6.80
CA VAL A 44 3.63 -4.00 -8.18
C VAL A 44 4.77 -2.99 -8.29
N HIS A 45 4.82 -2.00 -7.39
CA HIS A 45 5.89 -0.99 -7.41
C HIS A 45 6.29 -0.56 -6.02
N GLN A 46 7.59 -0.29 -5.88
CA GLN A 46 8.16 0.38 -4.71
C GLN A 46 9.10 1.46 -5.24
N TRP A 47 8.74 2.71 -5.02
CA TRP A 47 9.53 3.84 -5.49
C TRP A 47 10.03 4.66 -4.32
N VAL A 48 11.24 5.16 -4.45
CA VAL A 48 11.85 6.06 -3.47
C VAL A 48 12.21 7.37 -4.14
N SER A 49 11.86 8.48 -3.51
CA SER A 49 12.17 9.82 -4.01
C SER A 49 12.87 10.62 -2.91
N PRO A 50 14.02 11.28 -3.21
CA PRO A 50 14.82 11.10 -4.41
C PRO A 50 15.38 9.68 -4.51
N PRO A 51 15.94 9.27 -5.67
CA PRO A 51 16.32 7.87 -5.89
C PRO A 51 17.63 7.49 -5.20
N MET A 52 17.72 7.77 -3.92
CA MET A 52 18.84 7.41 -3.06
C MET A 52 18.39 7.47 -1.61
N TRP A 53 19.01 6.66 -0.75
CA TRP A 53 18.70 6.74 0.68
C TRP A 53 19.39 7.94 1.29
N LEU A 54 18.59 8.81 1.93
CA LEU A 54 19.10 10.01 2.59
C LEU A 54 19.36 9.72 4.06
N ASP A 55 20.50 10.22 4.57
CA ASP A 55 20.90 9.98 5.97
C ASP A 55 20.32 11.03 6.93
N ASP A 56 20.19 12.26 6.45
CA ASP A 56 19.82 13.40 7.30
C ASP A 56 18.58 14.14 6.83
N GLN A 57 17.93 13.62 5.79
CA GLN A 57 16.68 14.16 5.25
C GLN A 57 15.68 13.04 5.03
N SER A 58 14.41 13.41 4.84
CA SER A 58 13.35 12.45 4.59
C SER A 58 13.25 12.09 3.12
N ASN A 59 13.15 10.79 2.85
CA ASN A 59 12.70 10.30 1.55
C ASN A 59 11.17 10.22 1.55
N THR A 60 10.57 10.19 0.37
CA THR A 60 9.17 9.78 0.21
C THR A 60 9.14 8.44 -0.48
N LEU A 61 8.46 7.48 0.12
CA LEU A 61 8.25 6.16 -0.44
C LEU A 61 6.87 6.08 -1.06
N THR A 62 6.78 5.55 -2.28
CA THR A 62 5.51 5.27 -2.93
C THR A 62 5.44 3.76 -3.17
N ILE A 63 4.51 3.10 -2.50
CA ILE A 63 4.35 1.65 -2.55
C ILE A 63 2.99 1.36 -3.15
N ILE A 64 2.96 0.62 -4.26
CA ILE A 64 1.73 0.39 -5.01
C ILE A 64 1.40 -1.10 -5.01
N TRP A 65 0.20 -1.40 -4.52
CA TRP A 65 -0.41 -2.72 -4.53
C TRP A 65 -1.59 -2.72 -5.49
N THR A 66 -2.01 -3.90 -5.91
CA THR A 66 -3.23 -4.06 -6.70
C THR A 66 -4.11 -5.15 -6.13
N VAL A 67 -5.42 -4.99 -6.37
CA VAL A 67 -6.40 -6.07 -6.22
C VAL A 67 -7.24 -6.11 -7.48
N LYS A 68 -7.84 -7.25 -7.78
CA LYS A 68 -8.64 -7.44 -8.99
C LYS A 68 -10.13 -7.42 -8.67
N GLY A 69 -10.81 -6.37 -9.14
CA GLY A 69 -12.25 -6.22 -9.04
C GLY A 69 -12.72 -5.67 -7.72
N ALA A 70 -13.91 -5.07 -7.72
CA ALA A 70 -14.50 -4.47 -6.53
C ALA A 70 -14.74 -5.49 -5.41
N PRO A 71 -15.23 -6.72 -5.68
CA PRO A 71 -15.40 -7.69 -4.60
C PRO A 71 -14.10 -8.01 -3.87
N ALA A 72 -12.99 -8.14 -4.60
CA ALA A 72 -11.68 -8.38 -3.97
C ALA A 72 -11.24 -7.20 -3.13
N TRP A 73 -11.49 -5.98 -3.59
CA TRP A 73 -11.19 -4.77 -2.82
C TRP A 73 -11.97 -4.72 -1.51
N TRP A 74 -13.28 -5.01 -1.57
CA TRP A 74 -14.12 -5.04 -0.37
C TRP A 74 -13.65 -6.11 0.61
N ALA A 75 -13.32 -7.30 0.11
CA ALA A 75 -12.82 -8.39 0.96
C ALA A 75 -11.50 -8.01 1.64
N MET A 76 -10.58 -7.43 0.88
CA MET A 76 -9.30 -6.97 1.40
C MET A 76 -9.47 -5.91 2.48
N SER A 77 -10.32 -4.91 2.22
CA SER A 77 -10.58 -3.82 3.17
C SER A 77 -11.21 -4.34 4.46
N HIS A 78 -12.17 -5.26 4.34
CA HIS A 78 -12.84 -5.84 5.48
C HIS A 78 -11.88 -6.66 6.34
N GLN A 79 -11.07 -7.51 5.71
CA GLN A 79 -10.07 -8.32 6.43
C GLN A 79 -9.02 -7.44 7.09
N GLY A 80 -8.58 -6.38 6.42
CA GLY A 80 -7.61 -5.45 6.98
C GLY A 80 -8.12 -4.76 8.23
N ARG A 81 -9.37 -4.34 8.23
CA ARG A 81 -9.98 -3.69 9.40
C ARG A 81 -10.11 -4.63 10.60
N ARG A 82 -10.28 -5.92 10.35
CA ARG A 82 -10.44 -6.93 11.41
C ARG A 82 -9.13 -7.54 11.88
N ASN A 83 -8.05 -7.34 11.14
CA ASN A 83 -6.76 -7.93 11.49
C ASN A 83 -6.01 -7.03 12.48
N PRO A 84 -5.86 -7.45 13.76
CA PRO A 84 -5.17 -6.62 14.75
C PRO A 84 -3.70 -6.38 14.41
N GLU A 85 -3.07 -7.26 13.62
CA GLU A 85 -1.68 -7.07 13.21
C GLU A 85 -1.50 -5.88 12.28
N VAL A 86 -2.53 -5.55 11.47
CA VAL A 86 -2.48 -4.38 10.59
C VAL A 86 -2.45 -3.10 11.42
N ALA A 87 -3.38 -2.96 12.36
CA ALA A 87 -3.41 -1.79 13.25
C ALA A 87 -2.15 -1.75 14.12
N GLY A 88 -1.73 -2.90 14.65
CA GLY A 88 -0.54 -3.00 15.48
C GLY A 88 0.73 -2.60 14.75
N PHE A 89 0.85 -2.98 13.47
CA PHE A 89 1.97 -2.56 12.65
C PHE A 89 2.02 -1.03 12.53
N TRP A 90 0.91 -0.42 12.09
CA TRP A 90 0.89 1.04 11.90
C TRP A 90 1.13 1.80 13.20
N ASP A 91 0.59 1.31 14.31
CA ASP A 91 0.84 1.91 15.62
C ASP A 91 2.32 1.81 16.02
N SER A 92 2.94 0.67 15.74
CA SER A 92 4.33 0.43 16.14
C SER A 92 5.32 1.30 15.36
N ILE A 93 5.00 1.70 14.12
CA ILE A 93 5.90 2.48 13.28
C ILE A 93 5.60 3.98 13.28
N LYS A 94 4.54 4.43 13.96
CA LYS A 94 4.24 5.85 14.06
C LYS A 94 5.45 6.72 14.43
N PRO A 95 6.30 6.31 15.38
CA PRO A 95 7.48 7.11 15.70
C PRO A 95 8.48 7.27 14.56
N MET A 96 8.43 6.41 13.54
CA MET A 96 9.35 6.45 12.39
C MET A 96 8.88 7.33 11.26
N ILE A 97 7.61 7.78 11.26
CA ILE A 97 7.05 8.45 10.09
C ILE A 97 6.63 9.88 10.41
N VAL A 98 6.78 10.76 9.41
CA VAL A 98 6.31 12.14 9.46
C VAL A 98 4.89 12.21 8.93
N SER A 99 4.63 11.57 7.80
CA SER A 99 3.31 11.57 7.18
C SER A 99 3.08 10.30 6.39
N ARG A 100 1.80 9.98 6.20
CA ARG A 100 1.37 8.83 5.43
C ARG A 100 0.05 9.17 4.74
N HIS A 101 -0.06 8.78 3.48
CA HIS A 101 -1.29 8.96 2.73
C HIS A 101 -1.56 7.71 1.91
N ARG A 102 -2.77 7.16 2.03
CA ARG A 102 -3.22 6.04 1.22
C ARG A 102 -4.33 6.51 0.29
N SER A 103 -4.21 6.19 -0.99
CA SER A 103 -5.25 6.49 -1.97
C SER A 103 -5.54 5.25 -2.82
N PHE A 104 -6.66 5.29 -3.50
CA PHE A 104 -7.10 4.21 -4.39
C PHE A 104 -7.31 4.78 -5.77
N SER A 105 -6.83 4.07 -6.78
CA SER A 105 -6.87 4.52 -8.17
C SER A 105 -7.21 3.35 -9.08
N SER A 106 -7.74 3.66 -10.24
CA SER A 106 -7.96 2.68 -11.31
C SER A 106 -7.69 3.35 -12.64
N GLU A 107 -7.48 2.54 -13.68
CA GLU A 107 -7.40 3.05 -15.03
C GLU A 107 -8.72 3.75 -15.39
N VAL A 108 -8.62 4.87 -16.08
CA VAL A 108 -9.82 5.60 -16.52
C VAL A 108 -10.77 4.69 -17.31
N ALA A 109 -10.19 3.78 -18.13
CA ALA A 109 -10.97 2.84 -18.93
C ALA A 109 -11.83 1.87 -18.08
N ASP A 110 -11.47 1.66 -16.81
CA ASP A 110 -12.17 0.74 -15.93
C ASP A 110 -13.30 1.40 -15.12
N LEU A 111 -13.43 2.73 -15.18
CA LEU A 111 -14.35 3.44 -14.30
C LEU A 111 -15.82 3.09 -14.51
N GLU A 112 -16.24 2.88 -15.76
CA GLU A 112 -17.64 2.52 -16.04
C GLU A 112 -17.99 1.16 -15.43
N SER A 113 -17.12 0.17 -15.58
CA SER A 113 -17.34 -1.17 -15.02
C SER A 113 -17.36 -1.14 -13.49
N LEU A 114 -16.49 -0.34 -12.88
CA LEU A 114 -16.47 -0.19 -11.42
C LEU A 114 -17.71 0.52 -10.89
N ALA A 115 -18.24 1.47 -11.63
CA ALA A 115 -19.45 2.21 -11.24
C ALA A 115 -20.70 1.33 -11.28
N ASP A 116 -20.69 0.28 -12.08
CA ASP A 116 -21.84 -0.62 -12.22
C ASP A 116 -21.90 -1.71 -11.14
N VAL A 117 -20.98 -1.72 -10.22
CA VAL A 117 -20.90 -2.75 -9.18
C VAL A 117 -21.67 -2.38 -7.92
#